data_71b4862368b19690e47ff540f732be77
#
_entry.id   71b4862368b19690e47ff540f732be77
#
_cell.length_a   1.000
_cell.length_b   1.000
_cell.length_c   1.000
_cell.angle_alpha   90.00
_cell.angle_beta   90.00
_cell.angle_gamma   90.00
#
_symmetry.space_group_name_H-M   'P 1'
#
loop_
_entity.id
_entity.type
_entity.pdbx_description
1 polymer ?
#
loop_
_entity_poly.entity_id
_entity_poly.type
_entity_poly.pdbx_seq_one_letter_code
_entity_poly.pdbx_strand_id
1 'polypeptide(L)'
;MKFLTPSIILIEPQLGENIGSTSRAMLNFGVSDLRLVNPRDGWPNTKANAMAAGALEDKNFNVTLYNNIKDATADISYLLATTARIRDMNKPVFNTKDGIEKLIHVQNMGNKTAIIFGGEKSGLNNQDLVKADALINIHNNKNFSSINLSMSVLIICYEWFLNTSKNNKLSYIKTNKQEIMPNKNELNYFIDRLISILDNSDFFNPDEKRKVMINNIEAIFTRNNLTLQELNTLHGILSSIIRS
;
A
#
# COMPACT_ATOMS: atom_id res chain seq x y z
N MET A 1 -23.08 -5.52 6.76
CA MET A 1 -22.04 -5.11 5.82
C MET A 1 -20.76 -5.83 6.21
N LYS A 2 -20.12 -6.56 5.29
CA LYS A 2 -18.81 -7.15 5.55
C LYS A 2 -17.80 -6.00 5.50
N PHE A 3 -17.14 -5.67 6.61
CA PHE A 3 -16.09 -4.66 6.60
C PHE A 3 -14.99 -5.09 5.63
N LEU A 4 -14.57 -4.19 4.75
CA LEU A 4 -13.39 -4.41 3.92
C LEU A 4 -12.17 -4.41 4.84
N THR A 5 -11.42 -5.51 4.86
CA THR A 5 -10.13 -5.57 5.57
C THR A 5 -9.02 -5.07 4.64
N PRO A 6 -7.94 -4.49 5.15
CA PRO A 6 -6.80 -4.14 4.32
C PRO A 6 -6.09 -5.39 3.81
N SER A 7 -5.50 -5.31 2.62
CA SER A 7 -4.50 -6.29 2.18
C SER A 7 -3.16 -5.99 2.84
N ILE A 8 -2.46 -7.00 3.31
CA ILE A 8 -1.06 -6.89 3.76
C ILE A 8 -0.16 -7.39 2.64
N ILE A 9 0.79 -6.57 2.24
CA ILE A 9 1.71 -6.88 1.14
C ILE A 9 3.13 -6.92 1.68
N LEU A 10 3.80 -8.06 1.55
CA LEU A 10 5.20 -8.22 1.93
C LEU A 10 6.05 -8.16 0.66
N ILE A 11 7.00 -7.22 0.62
CA ILE A 11 7.93 -7.02 -0.49
C ILE A 11 9.23 -7.73 -0.15
N GLU A 12 9.60 -8.73 -0.95
CA GLU A 12 10.83 -9.51 -0.83
C GLU A 12 11.08 -10.04 0.60
N PRO A 13 10.07 -10.67 1.26
CA PRO A 13 10.30 -11.24 2.57
C PRO A 13 11.36 -12.32 2.49
N GLN A 14 12.33 -12.30 3.42
CA GLN A 14 13.50 -13.15 3.34
C GLN A 14 13.32 -14.50 4.05
N LEU A 15 12.54 -14.52 5.12
CA LEU A 15 12.39 -15.69 5.99
C LEU A 15 10.95 -16.22 5.93
N GLY A 16 10.80 -17.51 5.62
CA GLY A 16 9.51 -18.20 5.69
C GLY A 16 8.87 -18.10 7.07
N GLU A 17 9.68 -18.13 8.12
CA GLU A 17 9.25 -17.96 9.51
C GLU A 17 8.50 -16.62 9.74
N ASN A 18 8.97 -15.55 9.11
CA ASN A 18 8.29 -14.25 9.20
C ASN A 18 6.99 -14.23 8.42
N ILE A 19 6.89 -14.92 7.28
CA ILE A 19 5.64 -15.06 6.52
C ILE A 19 4.60 -15.80 7.36
N GLY A 20 4.98 -16.94 7.98
CA GLY A 20 4.09 -17.72 8.84
C GLY A 20 3.62 -16.94 10.07
N SER A 21 4.56 -16.28 10.77
CA SER A 21 4.23 -15.44 11.92
C SER A 21 3.34 -14.25 11.54
N THR A 22 3.54 -13.65 10.35
CA THR A 22 2.68 -12.62 9.78
C THR A 22 1.27 -13.14 9.55
N SER A 23 1.12 -14.29 8.92
CA SER A 23 -0.19 -14.91 8.66
C SER A 23 -0.97 -15.13 9.96
N ARG A 24 -0.30 -15.62 10.99
CA ARG A 24 -0.90 -15.80 12.33
C ARG A 24 -1.30 -14.46 12.94
N ALA A 25 -0.43 -13.44 12.88
CA ALA A 25 -0.72 -12.11 13.39
C ALA A 25 -1.93 -11.47 12.69
N MET A 26 -2.01 -11.59 11.37
CA MET A 26 -3.14 -11.09 10.58
C MET A 26 -4.45 -11.76 10.98
N LEU A 27 -4.47 -13.09 11.06
CA LEU A 27 -5.70 -13.83 11.37
C LEU A 27 -6.19 -13.56 12.79
N ASN A 28 -5.28 -13.35 13.77
CA ASN A 28 -5.64 -12.97 15.15
C ASN A 28 -6.47 -11.68 15.20
N PHE A 29 -6.31 -10.79 14.22
CA PHE A 29 -7.01 -9.50 14.15
C PHE A 29 -7.99 -9.39 12.98
N GLY A 30 -8.37 -10.54 12.39
CA GLY A 30 -9.40 -10.61 11.35
C GLY A 30 -8.98 -10.07 10.00
N VAL A 31 -7.69 -9.90 9.74
CA VAL A 31 -7.12 -9.56 8.43
C VAL A 31 -6.71 -10.85 7.73
N SER A 32 -7.12 -11.05 6.47
CA SER A 32 -7.02 -12.36 5.81
C SER A 32 -6.50 -12.34 4.37
N ASP A 33 -6.17 -11.17 3.81
CA ASP A 33 -5.59 -11.06 2.46
C ASP A 33 -4.10 -10.72 2.56
N LEU A 34 -3.25 -11.75 2.39
CA LEU A 34 -1.80 -11.65 2.35
C LEU A 34 -1.30 -11.73 0.91
N ARG A 35 -0.51 -10.76 0.50
CA ARG A 35 0.14 -10.72 -0.82
C ARG A 35 1.66 -10.78 -0.64
N LEU A 36 2.29 -11.70 -1.34
CA LEU A 36 3.74 -11.89 -1.31
C LEU A 36 4.34 -11.45 -2.65
N VAL A 37 5.27 -10.53 -2.61
CA VAL A 37 6.02 -10.10 -3.80
C VAL A 37 7.44 -10.65 -3.71
N ASN A 38 7.83 -11.53 -4.63
CA ASN A 38 9.16 -12.13 -4.74
C ASN A 38 9.73 -12.64 -3.39
N PRO A 39 9.07 -13.54 -2.65
CA PRO A 39 9.62 -14.08 -1.42
C PRO A 39 10.93 -14.83 -1.74
N ARG A 40 12.03 -14.49 -1.02
CA ARG A 40 13.37 -15.04 -1.31
C ARG A 40 13.43 -16.56 -1.24
N ASP A 41 12.82 -17.13 -0.21
CA ASP A 41 12.86 -18.58 0.02
C ASP A 41 11.73 -19.33 -0.71
N GLY A 42 11.03 -18.63 -1.64
CA GLY A 42 9.92 -19.18 -2.41
C GLY A 42 8.62 -19.34 -1.63
N TRP A 43 7.57 -19.71 -2.37
CA TRP A 43 6.24 -20.00 -1.84
C TRP A 43 5.61 -21.15 -2.65
N PRO A 44 4.91 -22.14 -2.05
CA PRO A 44 4.72 -22.34 -0.60
C PRO A 44 6.02 -22.69 0.15
N ASN A 45 6.02 -22.46 1.48
CA ASN A 45 7.21 -22.60 2.31
C ASN A 45 6.91 -23.37 3.60
N THR A 46 7.68 -24.44 3.87
CA THR A 46 7.45 -25.34 5.03
C THR A 46 7.69 -24.64 6.37
N LYS A 47 8.67 -23.72 6.44
CA LYS A 47 8.95 -22.96 7.65
C LYS A 47 7.81 -21.95 7.94
N ALA A 48 7.21 -21.39 6.89
CA ALA A 48 6.02 -20.56 7.03
C ALA A 48 4.86 -21.35 7.62
N ASN A 49 4.60 -22.56 7.13
CA ASN A 49 3.54 -23.42 7.66
C ASN A 49 3.76 -23.75 9.14
N ALA A 50 4.98 -24.07 9.54
CA ALA A 50 5.31 -24.37 10.92
C ALA A 50 5.05 -23.20 11.87
N MET A 51 5.36 -21.95 11.43
CA MET A 51 5.19 -20.74 12.25
C MET A 51 3.78 -20.16 12.20
N ALA A 52 2.98 -20.51 11.20
CA ALA A 52 1.62 -20.02 11.02
C ALA A 52 0.63 -20.57 12.07
N ALA A 53 0.95 -21.67 12.73
CA ALA A 53 0.10 -22.32 13.74
C ALA A 53 -1.36 -22.52 13.25
N GLY A 54 -1.51 -23.03 12.02
CA GLY A 54 -2.80 -23.29 11.37
C GLY A 54 -3.42 -22.10 10.64
N ALA A 55 -2.85 -20.88 10.72
CA ALA A 55 -3.41 -19.70 10.06
C ALA A 55 -3.43 -19.82 8.53
N LEU A 56 -2.46 -20.49 7.93
CA LEU A 56 -2.40 -20.75 6.49
C LEU A 56 -3.38 -21.83 6.00
N GLU A 57 -3.96 -22.56 6.91
CA GLU A 57 -4.96 -23.63 6.65
C GLU A 57 -6.39 -23.11 6.81
N ASP A 58 -6.57 -21.90 7.36
CA ASP A 58 -7.89 -21.30 7.51
C ASP A 58 -8.50 -20.99 6.13
N LYS A 59 -9.71 -21.50 5.89
CA LYS A 59 -10.43 -21.35 4.61
C LYS A 59 -10.73 -19.92 4.18
N ASN A 60 -10.68 -18.98 5.12
CA ASN A 60 -10.90 -17.55 4.84
C ASN A 60 -9.58 -16.79 4.67
N PHE A 61 -8.43 -17.41 4.94
CA PHE A 61 -7.12 -16.79 4.78
C PHE A 61 -6.61 -17.02 3.36
N ASN A 62 -6.29 -15.94 2.67
CA ASN A 62 -5.82 -16.00 1.30
C ASN A 62 -4.36 -15.53 1.21
N VAL A 63 -3.53 -16.29 0.50
CA VAL A 63 -2.16 -15.91 0.16
C VAL A 63 -2.02 -15.91 -1.36
N THR A 64 -1.64 -14.75 -1.92
CA THR A 64 -1.41 -14.60 -3.36
C THR A 64 0.03 -14.20 -3.63
N LEU A 65 0.66 -14.87 -4.60
CA LEU A 65 2.04 -14.59 -5.02
C LEU A 65 2.04 -13.63 -6.21
N TYR A 66 2.93 -12.65 -6.19
CA TYR A 66 3.13 -11.66 -7.25
C TYR A 66 4.60 -11.52 -7.60
N ASN A 67 4.88 -11.18 -8.86
CA ASN A 67 6.25 -10.95 -9.34
C ASN A 67 6.73 -9.51 -9.11
N ASN A 68 5.84 -8.57 -8.89
CA ASN A 68 6.18 -7.16 -8.67
C ASN A 68 5.07 -6.44 -7.88
N ILE A 69 5.41 -5.26 -7.34
CA ILE A 69 4.50 -4.43 -6.56
C ILE A 69 3.34 -3.87 -7.39
N LYS A 70 3.56 -3.58 -8.67
CA LYS A 70 2.52 -3.02 -9.57
C LYS A 70 1.33 -3.97 -9.66
N ASP A 71 1.60 -5.26 -9.88
CA ASP A 71 0.55 -6.28 -9.96
C ASP A 71 -0.09 -6.56 -8.60
N ALA A 72 0.73 -6.56 -7.53
CA ALA A 72 0.24 -6.79 -6.17
C ALA A 72 -0.67 -5.66 -5.65
N THR A 73 -0.64 -4.48 -6.26
CA THR A 73 -1.43 -3.31 -5.86
C THR A 73 -2.45 -2.88 -6.89
N ALA A 74 -2.58 -3.58 -8.03
CA ALA A 74 -3.38 -3.15 -9.18
C ALA A 74 -4.85 -2.82 -8.85
N ASP A 75 -5.46 -3.56 -7.92
CA ASP A 75 -6.85 -3.37 -7.46
C ASP A 75 -7.00 -2.48 -6.22
N ILE A 76 -5.88 -1.91 -5.71
CA ILE A 76 -5.85 -1.09 -4.49
C ILE A 76 -6.05 0.38 -4.85
N SER A 77 -6.95 1.04 -4.12
CA SER A 77 -7.25 2.47 -4.29
C SER A 77 -6.43 3.35 -3.33
N TYR A 78 -6.04 2.83 -2.17
CA TYR A 78 -5.23 3.57 -1.20
C TYR A 78 -4.17 2.67 -0.57
N LEU A 79 -2.91 3.06 -0.72
CA LEU A 79 -1.75 2.29 -0.33
C LEU A 79 -0.93 3.03 0.72
N LEU A 80 -0.77 2.45 1.91
CA LEU A 80 0.18 2.88 2.92
C LEU A 80 1.49 2.11 2.79
N ALA A 81 2.62 2.78 3.00
CA ALA A 81 3.93 2.14 3.07
C ALA A 81 4.56 2.31 4.46
N THR A 82 4.99 1.22 5.07
CA THR A 82 5.68 1.30 6.36
C THR A 82 7.11 1.81 6.19
N THR A 83 7.55 2.67 7.10
CA THR A 83 8.92 3.17 7.11
C THR A 83 9.44 3.34 8.53
N ALA A 84 10.67 2.86 8.78
CA ALA A 84 11.38 3.12 10.04
C ALA A 84 12.10 4.48 10.03
N ARG A 85 12.34 5.07 8.86
CA ARG A 85 13.08 6.32 8.68
C ARG A 85 12.22 7.32 7.94
N ILE A 86 12.14 8.54 8.47
CA ILE A 86 11.56 9.67 7.73
C ILE A 86 12.54 9.97 6.59
N ARG A 87 12.07 9.84 5.36
CA ARG A 87 12.81 10.17 4.14
C ARG A 87 12.24 11.47 3.58
N ASP A 88 13.08 12.24 2.93
CA ASP A 88 12.66 13.46 2.22
C ASP A 88 11.93 13.07 0.92
N MET A 89 10.65 12.77 1.05
CA MET A 89 9.78 12.27 -0.04
C MET A 89 8.47 13.03 -0.03
N ASN A 90 8.36 14.23 0.01
CA ASN A 90 7.16 15.07 -0.17
C ASN A 90 5.79 14.30 -0.11
N LYS A 91 5.65 13.37 0.86
CA LYS A 91 4.48 12.53 1.12
C LYS A 91 4.04 12.68 2.56
N PRO A 92 2.72 12.59 2.85
CA PRO A 92 2.23 12.53 4.22
C PRO A 92 2.86 11.37 4.98
N VAL A 93 3.29 11.62 6.22
CA VAL A 93 3.79 10.59 7.13
C VAL A 93 2.89 10.58 8.35
N PHE A 94 2.25 9.44 8.58
CA PHE A 94 1.35 9.24 9.71
C PHE A 94 2.05 8.39 10.79
N ASN A 95 1.64 8.58 12.05
CA ASN A 95 1.82 7.56 13.08
C ASN A 95 0.85 6.40 12.82
N THR A 96 0.96 5.31 13.58
CA THR A 96 0.13 4.11 13.41
C THR A 96 -1.36 4.43 13.51
N LYS A 97 -1.76 5.18 14.52
CA LYS A 97 -3.17 5.52 14.78
C LYS A 97 -3.78 6.32 13.63
N ASP A 98 -3.18 7.46 13.30
CA ASP A 98 -3.72 8.38 12.28
C ASP A 98 -3.72 7.73 10.89
N GLY A 99 -2.68 6.94 10.58
CA GLY A 99 -2.59 6.19 9.32
C GLY A 99 -3.69 5.14 9.19
N ILE A 100 -3.98 4.41 10.26
CA ILE A 100 -5.05 3.42 10.29
C ILE A 100 -6.44 4.07 10.26
N GLU A 101 -6.64 5.18 10.98
CA GLU A 101 -7.90 5.94 10.90
C GLU A 101 -8.17 6.43 9.47
N LYS A 102 -7.14 6.95 8.79
CA LYS A 102 -7.25 7.35 7.38
C LYS A 102 -7.60 6.18 6.47
N LEU A 103 -6.93 5.03 6.66
CA LEU A 103 -7.19 3.81 5.89
C LEU A 103 -8.63 3.32 6.08
N ILE A 104 -9.13 3.26 7.31
CA ILE A 104 -10.52 2.89 7.63
C ILE A 104 -11.50 3.87 6.99
N HIS A 105 -11.21 5.17 7.01
CA HIS A 105 -12.05 6.17 6.35
C HIS A 105 -12.21 5.88 4.85
N VAL A 106 -11.11 5.55 4.16
CA VAL A 106 -11.12 5.17 2.74
C VAL A 106 -11.89 3.85 2.50
N GLN A 107 -11.71 2.85 3.38
CA GLN A 107 -12.46 1.59 3.32
C GLN A 107 -13.98 1.81 3.46
N ASN A 108 -14.40 2.72 4.31
CA ASN A 108 -15.82 3.04 4.53
C ASN A 108 -16.47 3.71 3.30
N MET A 109 -15.67 4.28 2.40
CA MET A 109 -16.13 4.76 1.08
C MET A 109 -16.28 3.63 0.05
N GLY A 110 -16.00 2.37 0.44
CA GLY A 110 -16.08 1.21 -0.45
C GLY A 110 -14.78 0.92 -1.23
N ASN A 111 -13.69 1.62 -0.92
CA ASN A 111 -12.42 1.47 -1.62
C ASN A 111 -11.54 0.37 -1.01
N LYS A 112 -10.82 -0.36 -1.85
CA LYS A 112 -9.83 -1.34 -1.40
C LYS A 112 -8.55 -0.63 -0.96
N THR A 113 -7.99 -1.10 0.15
CA THR A 113 -6.78 -0.52 0.74
C THR A 113 -5.74 -1.59 1.03
N ALA A 114 -4.47 -1.20 1.03
CA ALA A 114 -3.39 -2.09 1.41
C ALA A 114 -2.29 -1.37 2.20
N ILE A 115 -1.48 -2.17 2.88
CA ILE A 115 -0.30 -1.70 3.59
C ILE A 115 0.89 -2.55 3.15
N ILE A 116 1.94 -1.90 2.65
CA ILE A 116 3.17 -2.58 2.22
C ILE A 116 4.24 -2.55 3.31
N PHE A 117 4.93 -3.67 3.42
CA PHE A 117 6.06 -3.87 4.32
C PHE A 117 7.26 -4.38 3.51
N GLY A 118 8.42 -3.84 3.78
CA GLY A 118 9.67 -4.27 3.12
C GLY A 118 10.30 -5.48 3.80
N GLY A 119 11.17 -6.15 3.08
CA GLY A 119 11.94 -7.27 3.60
C GLY A 119 12.86 -6.88 4.76
N GLU A 120 13.27 -7.88 5.53
CA GLU A 120 13.92 -7.75 6.84
C GLU A 120 15.25 -6.99 6.78
N LYS A 121 16.00 -7.14 5.69
CA LYS A 121 17.35 -6.57 5.59
C LYS A 121 17.38 -5.08 5.26
N SER A 122 16.56 -4.64 4.32
CA SER A 122 16.65 -3.28 3.75
C SER A 122 15.38 -2.46 3.92
N GLY A 123 14.26 -3.10 4.33
CA GLY A 123 12.95 -2.46 4.30
C GLY A 123 12.50 -2.13 2.87
N LEU A 124 11.60 -1.18 2.71
CA LEU A 124 11.16 -0.68 1.42
C LEU A 124 12.21 0.26 0.81
N ASN A 125 12.46 0.13 -0.48
CA ASN A 125 13.29 1.06 -1.23
C ASN A 125 12.50 2.31 -1.66
N ASN A 126 13.18 3.31 -2.24
CA ASN A 126 12.52 4.56 -2.65
C ASN A 126 11.48 4.34 -3.77
N GLN A 127 11.70 3.38 -4.66
CA GLN A 127 10.76 3.06 -5.74
C GLN A 127 9.47 2.43 -5.22
N ASP A 128 9.55 1.65 -4.13
CA ASP A 128 8.37 1.10 -3.44
C ASP A 128 7.60 2.21 -2.74
N LEU A 129 8.31 3.10 -2.03
CA LEU A 129 7.70 4.19 -1.28
C LEU A 129 7.00 5.22 -2.17
N VAL A 130 7.52 5.48 -3.37
CA VAL A 130 6.91 6.40 -4.34
C VAL A 130 5.52 5.93 -4.78
N LYS A 131 5.27 4.62 -4.82
CA LYS A 131 3.97 4.05 -5.22
C LYS A 131 2.87 4.17 -4.15
N ALA A 132 3.24 4.42 -2.90
CA ALA A 132 2.27 4.60 -1.81
C ALA A 132 1.66 6.00 -1.82
N ASP A 133 0.43 6.12 -1.33
CA ASP A 133 -0.27 7.41 -1.16
C ASP A 133 0.27 8.16 0.06
N ALA A 134 0.63 7.44 1.11
CA ALA A 134 1.22 7.99 2.32
C ALA A 134 2.14 6.96 3.00
N LEU A 135 2.96 7.46 3.93
CA LEU A 135 3.84 6.64 4.75
C LEU A 135 3.24 6.47 6.14
N ILE A 136 3.52 5.33 6.76
CA ILE A 136 3.18 5.06 8.16
C ILE A 136 4.46 4.71 8.94
N ASN A 137 4.68 5.42 10.01
CA ASN A 137 5.82 5.18 10.91
C ASN A 137 5.33 4.56 12.22
N ILE A 138 5.87 3.40 12.56
CA ILE A 138 5.62 2.76 13.86
C ILE A 138 6.54 3.42 14.89
N HIS A 139 5.95 4.15 15.84
CA HIS A 139 6.68 4.81 16.91
C HIS A 139 7.44 3.80 17.75
N ASN A 140 8.74 3.97 17.86
CA ASN A 140 9.62 3.06 18.57
C ASN A 140 10.82 3.79 19.21
N ASN A 141 11.72 3.03 19.85
CA ASN A 141 12.95 3.56 20.40
C ASN A 141 13.88 4.01 19.25
N LYS A 142 14.23 5.30 19.24
CA LYS A 142 15.11 5.91 18.22
C LYS A 142 16.49 5.26 18.14
N ASN A 143 16.99 4.74 19.27
CA ASN A 143 18.28 4.06 19.33
C ASN A 143 18.23 2.61 18.84
N PHE A 144 17.02 2.03 18.71
CA PHE A 144 16.79 0.67 18.21
C PHE A 144 15.49 0.64 17.42
N SER A 145 15.52 1.20 16.22
CA SER A 145 14.33 1.47 15.41
C SER A 145 13.92 0.32 14.47
N SER A 146 14.76 -0.71 14.34
CA SER A 146 14.44 -1.87 13.49
C SER A 146 13.50 -2.81 14.24
N ILE A 147 12.27 -2.96 13.75
CA ILE A 147 11.27 -3.90 14.25
C ILE A 147 11.24 -5.10 13.30
N ASN A 148 11.15 -6.31 13.83
CA ASN A 148 10.95 -7.52 13.03
C ASN A 148 9.70 -7.37 12.14
N LEU A 149 9.74 -7.95 10.92
CA LEU A 149 8.69 -7.83 9.94
C LEU A 149 7.31 -8.27 10.46
N SER A 150 7.22 -9.47 11.04
CA SER A 150 5.95 -9.99 11.55
C SER A 150 5.44 -9.21 12.77
N MET A 151 6.33 -8.67 13.60
CA MET A 151 5.97 -7.79 14.71
C MET A 151 5.44 -6.45 14.23
N SER A 152 6.01 -5.90 13.14
CA SER A 152 5.50 -4.69 12.51
C SER A 152 4.08 -4.90 11.99
N VAL A 153 3.81 -6.03 11.33
CA VAL A 153 2.47 -6.39 10.87
C VAL A 153 1.51 -6.58 12.03
N LEU A 154 1.95 -7.24 13.12
CA LEU A 154 1.15 -7.42 14.34
C LEU A 154 0.65 -6.08 14.90
N ILE A 155 1.55 -5.10 15.06
CA ILE A 155 1.22 -3.77 15.58
C ILE A 155 0.17 -3.08 14.70
N ILE A 156 0.34 -3.12 13.40
CA ILE A 156 -0.58 -2.50 12.43
C ILE A 156 -1.95 -3.21 12.43
N CYS A 157 -1.99 -4.53 12.44
CA CYS A 157 -3.24 -5.30 12.49
C CYS A 157 -3.98 -5.08 13.82
N TYR A 158 -3.25 -4.99 14.93
CA TYR A 158 -3.82 -4.69 16.25
C TYR A 158 -4.44 -3.29 16.28
N GLU A 159 -3.73 -2.28 15.78
CA GLU A 159 -4.26 -0.91 15.71
C GLU A 159 -5.53 -0.84 14.82
N TRP A 160 -5.51 -1.54 13.68
CA TRP A 160 -6.69 -1.66 12.81
C TRP A 160 -7.87 -2.32 13.54
N PHE A 161 -7.63 -3.42 14.25
CA PHE A 161 -8.66 -4.14 15.03
C PHE A 161 -9.26 -3.25 16.12
N LEU A 162 -8.44 -2.52 16.87
CA LEU A 162 -8.92 -1.61 17.91
C LEU A 162 -9.84 -0.51 17.34
N ASN A 163 -9.46 0.06 16.21
CA ASN A 163 -10.23 1.14 15.59
C ASN A 163 -11.52 0.64 14.95
N THR A 164 -11.54 -0.56 14.36
CA THR A 164 -12.76 -1.15 13.81
C THR A 164 -13.70 -1.65 14.90
N SER A 165 -13.18 -2.18 16.00
CA SER A 165 -13.99 -2.62 17.15
C SER A 165 -14.65 -1.47 17.90
N LYS A 166 -14.01 -0.31 17.99
CA LYS A 166 -14.59 0.92 18.56
C LYS A 166 -15.70 1.49 17.68
N ASN A 167 -15.58 1.37 16.38
CA ASN A 167 -16.50 1.92 15.39
C ASN A 167 -17.85 1.21 15.30
N ASN A 168 -18.01 0.06 15.93
CA ASN A 168 -19.35 -0.53 16.13
C ASN A 168 -20.31 0.37 16.94
N LYS A 169 -19.83 1.50 17.49
CA LYS A 169 -20.62 2.53 18.19
C LYS A 169 -20.63 3.91 17.53
N LEU A 170 -19.89 4.11 16.43
CA LEU A 170 -19.86 5.39 15.74
C LEU A 170 -20.77 5.34 14.51
N SER A 171 -21.92 6.02 14.63
CA SER A 171 -22.78 6.36 13.49
C SER A 171 -22.01 7.31 12.57
N TYR A 172 -21.60 6.83 11.40
CA TYR A 172 -21.02 7.69 10.37
C TYR A 172 -22.07 8.63 9.80
N ILE A 173 -21.76 9.92 9.79
CA ILE A 173 -22.45 10.88 8.95
C ILE A 173 -22.07 10.51 7.51
N LYS A 174 -23.00 9.89 6.78
CA LYS A 174 -22.86 9.68 5.34
C LYS A 174 -22.77 11.05 4.66
N THR A 175 -21.61 11.46 4.21
CA THR A 175 -21.52 12.45 3.15
C THR A 175 -22.09 11.80 1.88
N ASN A 176 -23.13 12.39 1.31
CA ASN A 176 -24.00 11.82 0.27
C ASN A 176 -23.35 11.69 -1.14
N LYS A 177 -22.02 11.72 -1.26
CA LYS A 177 -21.31 11.35 -2.49
C LYS A 177 -20.26 10.32 -2.14
N GLN A 178 -20.44 9.09 -2.61
CA GLN A 178 -19.35 8.11 -2.71
C GLN A 178 -18.35 8.69 -3.72
N GLU A 179 -17.29 9.30 -3.21
CA GLU A 179 -16.12 9.64 -4.02
C GLU A 179 -15.36 8.36 -4.29
N ILE A 180 -15.63 7.74 -5.45
CA ILE A 180 -14.93 6.54 -5.87
C ILE A 180 -13.52 6.97 -6.25
N MET A 181 -12.53 6.38 -5.58
CA MET A 181 -11.12 6.56 -5.91
C MET A 181 -10.71 5.58 -7.02
N PRO A 182 -9.84 6.00 -7.95
CA PRO A 182 -9.25 5.07 -8.91
C PRO A 182 -8.42 4.01 -8.18
N ASN A 183 -8.40 2.79 -8.71
CA ASN A 183 -7.43 1.80 -8.27
C ASN A 183 -6.03 2.11 -8.83
N LYS A 184 -5.01 1.42 -8.32
CA LYS A 184 -3.62 1.68 -8.73
C LYS A 184 -3.36 1.37 -10.20
N ASN A 185 -4.08 0.45 -10.79
CA ASN A 185 -3.95 0.15 -12.21
C ASN A 185 -4.45 1.32 -13.09
N GLU A 186 -5.60 1.91 -12.74
CA GLU A 186 -6.17 3.07 -13.43
C GLU A 186 -5.25 4.30 -13.28
N LEU A 187 -4.71 4.53 -12.07
CA LEU A 187 -3.78 5.62 -11.81
C LEU A 187 -2.46 5.44 -12.57
N ASN A 188 -1.89 4.23 -12.53
CA ASN A 188 -0.66 3.90 -13.26
C ASN A 188 -0.82 4.08 -14.77
N TYR A 189 -1.97 3.67 -15.33
CA TYR A 189 -2.28 3.87 -16.75
C TYR A 189 -2.25 5.36 -17.13
N PHE A 190 -2.81 6.22 -16.27
CA PHE A 190 -2.75 7.67 -16.50
C PHE A 190 -1.31 8.20 -16.45
N ILE A 191 -0.54 7.79 -15.44
CA ILE A 191 0.87 8.23 -15.26
C ILE A 191 1.72 7.77 -16.44
N ASP A 192 1.62 6.50 -16.84
CA ASP A 192 2.36 5.93 -17.97
C ASP A 192 2.04 6.73 -19.28
N ARG A 193 0.75 7.07 -19.48
CA ARG A 193 0.32 7.89 -20.62
C ARG A 193 0.90 9.31 -20.56
N LEU A 194 0.88 9.95 -19.40
CA LEU A 194 1.45 11.28 -19.20
C LEU A 194 2.95 11.28 -19.48
N ILE A 195 3.69 10.30 -18.95
CA ILE A 195 5.13 10.16 -19.18
C ILE A 195 5.43 10.01 -20.67
N SER A 196 4.66 9.17 -21.40
CA SER A 196 4.84 9.00 -22.85
C SER A 196 4.66 10.31 -23.63
N ILE A 197 3.71 11.15 -23.22
CA ILE A 197 3.50 12.48 -23.85
C ILE A 197 4.67 13.41 -23.54
N LEU A 198 5.17 13.42 -22.31
CA LEU A 198 6.28 14.23 -21.87
C LEU A 198 7.62 13.80 -22.52
N ASP A 199 7.81 12.50 -22.75
CA ASP A 199 8.96 11.99 -23.53
C ASP A 199 8.97 12.57 -24.97
N ASN A 200 7.79 12.70 -25.60
CA ASN A 200 7.67 13.25 -26.94
C ASN A 200 7.81 14.78 -27.00
N SER A 201 7.83 15.47 -25.87
CA SER A 201 7.91 16.94 -25.77
C SER A 201 9.24 17.45 -25.23
N ASP A 202 10.29 16.61 -25.17
CA ASP A 202 11.61 16.91 -24.61
C ASP A 202 11.59 17.41 -23.15
N PHE A 203 10.51 17.13 -22.40
CA PHE A 203 10.35 17.59 -21.03
C PHE A 203 11.44 17.04 -20.09
N PHE A 204 11.96 15.84 -20.36
CA PHE A 204 12.94 15.17 -19.49
C PHE A 204 14.39 15.52 -19.83
N ASN A 205 14.63 16.58 -20.56
CA ASN A 205 15.99 17.03 -20.87
C ASN A 205 16.61 17.83 -19.68
N PRO A 206 17.84 17.53 -19.20
CA PRO A 206 18.72 16.44 -19.66
C PRO A 206 18.33 15.06 -19.10
N ASP A 207 18.61 14.00 -19.85
CA ASP A 207 18.25 12.60 -19.54
C ASP A 207 18.69 12.11 -18.16
N GLU A 208 19.77 12.65 -17.62
CA GLU A 208 20.29 12.31 -16.29
C GLU A 208 19.26 12.55 -15.18
N LYS A 209 18.35 13.51 -15.35
CA LYS A 209 17.30 13.85 -14.37
C LYS A 209 15.98 13.11 -14.62
N ARG A 210 15.84 12.41 -15.75
CA ARG A 210 14.59 11.76 -16.16
C ARG A 210 14.00 10.88 -15.06
N LYS A 211 14.81 10.02 -14.45
CA LYS A 211 14.34 9.12 -13.37
C LYS A 211 13.79 9.88 -12.15
N VAL A 212 14.45 10.97 -11.76
CA VAL A 212 14.03 11.80 -10.63
C VAL A 212 12.72 12.53 -10.97
N MET A 213 12.60 13.04 -12.20
CA MET A 213 11.40 13.74 -12.66
C MET A 213 10.19 12.80 -12.74
N ILE A 214 10.37 11.57 -13.23
CA ILE A 214 9.32 10.53 -13.21
C ILE A 214 8.86 10.24 -11.78
N ASN A 215 9.79 10.01 -10.85
CA ASN A 215 9.44 9.78 -9.44
C ASN A 215 8.65 10.96 -8.84
N ASN A 216 8.98 12.19 -9.22
CA ASN A 216 8.27 13.39 -8.78
C ASN A 216 6.83 13.42 -9.35
N ILE A 217 6.65 13.06 -10.63
CA ILE A 217 5.33 12.97 -11.26
C ILE A 217 4.49 11.89 -10.56
N GLU A 218 5.04 10.69 -10.36
CA GLU A 218 4.34 9.63 -9.62
C GLU A 218 3.94 10.11 -8.21
N ALA A 219 4.83 10.81 -7.51
CA ALA A 219 4.54 11.34 -6.17
C ALA A 219 3.42 12.39 -6.16
N ILE A 220 3.32 13.25 -7.19
CA ILE A 220 2.24 14.23 -7.32
C ILE A 220 0.87 13.53 -7.37
N PHE A 221 0.73 12.52 -8.22
CA PHE A 221 -0.56 11.87 -8.44
C PHE A 221 -0.92 10.85 -7.34
N THR A 222 0.05 10.23 -6.69
CA THR A 222 -0.21 9.28 -5.60
C THR A 222 -0.58 9.96 -4.28
N ARG A 223 -0.12 11.19 -4.00
CA ARG A 223 -0.43 11.90 -2.74
C ARG A 223 -1.77 12.63 -2.73
N ASN A 224 -2.37 12.90 -3.89
CA ASN A 224 -3.50 13.83 -4.01
C ASN A 224 -4.90 13.20 -3.89
N ASN A 225 -5.02 11.91 -3.56
CA ASN A 225 -6.31 11.20 -3.37
C ASN A 225 -7.36 11.55 -4.46
N LEU A 226 -6.97 11.49 -5.72
CA LEU A 226 -7.85 11.80 -6.85
C LEU A 226 -9.09 10.90 -6.84
N THR A 227 -10.23 11.49 -7.17
CA THR A 227 -11.43 10.72 -7.51
C THR A 227 -11.32 10.17 -8.93
N LEU A 228 -12.07 9.12 -9.24
CA LEU A 228 -12.13 8.58 -10.59
C LEU A 228 -12.64 9.62 -11.60
N GLN A 229 -13.53 10.52 -11.18
CA GLN A 229 -14.03 11.63 -12.01
C GLN A 229 -12.93 12.63 -12.34
N GLU A 230 -12.07 12.98 -11.35
CA GLU A 230 -10.93 13.87 -11.57
C GLU A 230 -9.88 13.22 -12.49
N LEU A 231 -9.60 11.92 -12.30
CA LEU A 231 -8.69 11.17 -13.17
C LEU A 231 -9.19 11.16 -14.64
N ASN A 232 -10.50 10.94 -14.85
CA ASN A 232 -11.09 10.99 -16.17
C ASN A 232 -11.02 12.40 -16.79
N THR A 233 -11.17 13.45 -15.98
CA THR A 233 -11.00 14.83 -16.42
C THR A 233 -9.57 15.08 -16.88
N LEU A 234 -8.57 14.59 -16.12
CA LEU A 234 -7.16 14.70 -16.50
C LEU A 234 -6.86 13.94 -17.81
N HIS A 235 -7.45 12.75 -18.01
CA HIS A 235 -7.36 12.05 -19.29
C HIS A 235 -7.93 12.87 -20.45
N GLY A 236 -9.02 13.58 -20.23
CA GLY A 236 -9.64 14.48 -21.21
C GLY A 236 -8.73 15.65 -21.56
N ILE A 237 -8.09 16.28 -20.56
CA ILE A 237 -7.12 17.36 -20.74
C ILE A 237 -5.95 16.90 -21.61
N LEU A 238 -5.32 15.74 -21.28
CA LEU A 238 -4.24 15.18 -22.08
C LEU A 238 -4.68 14.92 -23.54
N SER A 239 -5.88 14.39 -23.74
CA SER A 239 -6.40 14.13 -25.08
C SER A 239 -6.63 15.40 -25.89
N SER A 240 -6.98 16.51 -25.25
CA SER A 240 -7.16 17.81 -25.89
C SER A 240 -5.82 18.41 -26.34
N ILE A 241 -4.78 18.32 -25.46
CA ILE A 241 -3.45 18.86 -25.75
C ILE A 241 -2.77 18.12 -26.92
N ILE A 242 -2.98 16.80 -27.04
CA ILE A 242 -2.37 16.00 -28.12
C ILE A 242 -3.01 16.29 -29.50
N ARG A 243 -4.26 16.76 -29.51
CA ARG A 243 -4.98 17.04 -30.76
C ARG A 243 -4.74 18.45 -31.31
N SER A 244 -4.22 19.33 -30.49
CA SER A 244 -3.82 20.69 -30.87
C SER A 244 -2.39 20.73 -31.44
#